data_8ff87abcac552c2e50a460dc0c4e5dfc
#
_entry.id   8ff87abcac552c2e50a460dc0c4e5dfc
#
_cell.length_a   1.000
_cell.length_b   1.000
_cell.length_c   1.000
_cell.angle_alpha   90.00
_cell.angle_beta   90.00
_cell.angle_gamma   90.00
#
_symmetry.space_group_name_H-M   'P 1'
#
loop_
_entity.id
_entity.type
_entity.pdbx_description
1 polymer ?
#
loop_
_entity_poly.entity_id
_entity_poly.type
_entity_poly.pdbx_seq_one_letter_code
_entity_poly.pdbx_strand_id
1 'polypeptide(L)'
;PRNATWLTIVKNTEGLDEAVEAMAGTPWGQTLAKLDAESTLEVMENALDMQYFADALRAVKDKEGSPQLLKYLRMEIDHRNVINEFRSIRMGMTSEQRQAMIIPGGKIDSTTMKQACVTETDEELIDVLRRSSSFDDNGFDEARADSERLSSLDPYAELLSHQRHAVLRRFSHLSPVSAFPIIHYIEKKALEVRNLRLLVRGKAVGLPKEVLEAHMDY
;
A
#
# COMPACT_ATOMS: atom_id res chain seq x y z
N PRO A 1 16.35 -7.24 -11.17
CA PRO A 1 17.77 -7.10 -10.82
C PRO A 1 18.12 -7.99 -9.64
N ARG A 2 19.33 -8.55 -9.62
CA ARG A 2 19.82 -9.35 -8.51
C ARG A 2 20.15 -8.41 -7.35
N ASN A 3 20.05 -8.89 -6.09
CA ASN A 3 20.41 -8.09 -4.89
C ASN A 3 21.78 -7.39 -5.01
N ALA A 4 22.74 -7.99 -5.72
CA ALA A 4 24.04 -7.41 -5.99
C ALA A 4 23.97 -6.08 -6.77
N THR A 5 23.02 -5.94 -7.70
CA THR A 5 22.82 -4.71 -8.48
C THR A 5 22.36 -3.56 -7.58
N TRP A 6 21.38 -3.82 -6.70
CA TRP A 6 20.91 -2.81 -5.74
C TRP A 6 21.99 -2.37 -4.76
N LEU A 7 22.76 -3.34 -4.23
CA LEU A 7 23.89 -3.05 -3.35
C LEU A 7 24.98 -2.22 -4.04
N THR A 8 25.20 -2.46 -5.34
CA THR A 8 26.18 -1.66 -6.12
C THR A 8 25.66 -0.23 -6.30
N ILE A 9 24.38 -0.05 -6.62
CA ILE A 9 23.78 1.28 -6.74
C ILE A 9 23.92 2.04 -5.42
N VAL A 10 23.46 1.46 -4.30
CA VAL A 10 23.52 2.09 -2.98
C VAL A 10 24.95 2.46 -2.56
N LYS A 11 25.97 1.68 -2.95
CA LYS A 11 27.36 1.95 -2.60
C LYS A 11 28.00 3.04 -3.47
N ASN A 12 27.54 3.22 -4.69
CA ASN A 12 28.17 4.07 -5.68
C ASN A 12 27.41 5.38 -5.93
N THR A 13 26.32 5.64 -5.22
CA THR A 13 25.50 6.85 -5.37
C THR A 13 25.34 7.54 -4.03
N GLU A 14 25.48 8.87 -4.02
CA GLU A 14 25.32 9.70 -2.83
C GLU A 14 23.97 10.43 -2.78
N GLY A 15 23.32 10.59 -3.94
CA GLY A 15 22.06 11.31 -4.08
C GLY A 15 20.97 10.53 -4.81
N LEU A 16 19.74 11.07 -4.76
CA LEU A 16 18.58 10.48 -5.42
C LEU A 16 18.75 10.46 -6.94
N ASP A 17 19.23 11.55 -7.52
CA ASP A 17 19.39 11.70 -8.99
C ASP A 17 20.41 10.68 -9.52
N GLU A 18 21.54 10.53 -8.87
CA GLU A 18 22.55 9.52 -9.21
C GLU A 18 22.01 8.10 -9.09
N ALA A 19 21.18 7.85 -8.06
CA ALA A 19 20.54 6.54 -7.88
C ALA A 19 19.54 6.25 -9.01
N VAL A 20 18.74 7.23 -9.44
CA VAL A 20 17.81 7.11 -10.56
C VAL A 20 18.56 6.85 -11.87
N GLU A 21 19.65 7.58 -12.14
CA GLU A 21 20.51 7.35 -13.31
C GLU A 21 21.14 5.94 -13.30
N ALA A 22 21.65 5.52 -12.16
CA ALA A 22 22.25 4.18 -12.01
C ALA A 22 21.22 3.05 -12.20
N MET A 23 19.92 3.32 -12.01
CA MET A 23 18.83 2.38 -12.28
C MET A 23 18.35 2.39 -13.73
N ALA A 24 18.83 3.27 -14.61
CA ALA A 24 18.31 3.46 -15.99
C ALA A 24 18.23 2.17 -16.82
N GLY A 25 19.13 1.23 -16.60
CA GLY A 25 19.12 -0.09 -17.24
C GLY A 25 18.07 -1.08 -16.71
N THR A 26 17.26 -0.68 -15.74
CA THR A 26 16.20 -1.50 -15.13
C THR A 26 14.81 -1.01 -15.57
N PRO A 27 13.77 -1.87 -15.53
CA PRO A 27 12.39 -1.43 -15.76
C PRO A 27 11.96 -0.29 -14.84
N TRP A 28 12.42 -0.28 -13.60
CA TRP A 28 12.14 0.74 -12.59
C TRP A 28 12.75 2.09 -12.95
N GLY A 29 14.04 2.11 -13.36
CA GLY A 29 14.71 3.32 -13.82
C GLY A 29 14.08 3.90 -15.08
N GLN A 30 13.60 3.05 -16.00
CA GLN A 30 12.87 3.50 -17.18
C GLN A 30 11.53 4.16 -16.84
N THR A 31 10.89 3.77 -15.75
CA THR A 31 9.66 4.39 -15.26
C THR A 31 9.96 5.75 -14.63
N LEU A 32 10.98 5.83 -13.79
CA LEU A 32 11.41 7.08 -13.15
C LEU A 32 11.92 8.11 -14.15
N ALA A 33 12.64 7.67 -15.19
CA ALA A 33 13.15 8.56 -16.25
C ALA A 33 12.06 9.25 -17.10
N LYS A 34 10.79 8.84 -16.96
CA LYS A 34 9.65 9.50 -17.62
C LYS A 34 9.03 10.62 -16.79
N LEU A 35 9.43 10.73 -15.55
CA LEU A 35 8.96 11.77 -14.64
C LEU A 35 9.76 13.07 -14.86
N ASP A 36 9.13 14.18 -14.50
CA ASP A 36 9.82 15.48 -14.52
C ASP A 36 10.93 15.51 -13.45
N ALA A 37 12.00 16.23 -13.73
CA ALA A 37 13.15 16.35 -12.82
C ALA A 37 12.80 16.95 -11.44
N GLU A 38 11.70 17.70 -11.36
CA GLU A 38 11.19 18.30 -10.13
C GLU A 38 10.13 17.43 -9.44
N SER A 39 9.93 16.18 -9.88
CA SER A 39 8.94 15.28 -9.28
C SER A 39 9.25 14.99 -7.81
N THR A 40 8.24 15.07 -6.98
CA THR A 40 8.39 14.76 -5.55
C THR A 40 8.59 13.27 -5.32
N LEU A 41 9.12 12.91 -4.15
CA LEU A 41 9.33 11.51 -3.78
C LEU A 41 8.03 10.70 -3.83
N GLU A 42 6.90 11.30 -3.43
CA GLU A 42 5.58 10.67 -3.47
C GLU A 42 5.16 10.31 -4.90
N VAL A 43 5.43 11.20 -5.87
CA VAL A 43 5.15 10.95 -7.29
C VAL A 43 6.03 9.81 -7.81
N MET A 44 7.30 9.77 -7.42
CA MET A 44 8.22 8.68 -7.80
C MET A 44 7.78 7.34 -7.21
N GLU A 45 7.45 7.30 -5.92
CA GLU A 45 6.96 6.10 -5.25
C GLU A 45 5.67 5.58 -5.90
N ASN A 46 4.73 6.49 -6.17
CA ASN A 46 3.48 6.13 -6.83
C ASN A 46 3.68 5.61 -8.26
N ALA A 47 4.59 6.18 -9.03
CA ALA A 47 4.93 5.69 -10.36
C ALA A 47 5.52 4.26 -10.32
N LEU A 48 6.35 3.97 -9.32
CA LEU A 48 6.88 2.62 -9.09
C LEU A 48 5.78 1.64 -8.65
N ASP A 49 4.87 2.05 -7.78
CA ASP A 49 3.70 1.26 -7.39
C ASP A 49 2.80 0.96 -8.60
N MET A 50 2.51 1.96 -9.44
CA MET A 50 1.74 1.76 -10.68
C MET A 50 2.41 0.75 -11.61
N GLN A 51 3.72 0.84 -11.81
CA GLN A 51 4.49 -0.12 -12.62
C GLN A 51 4.42 -1.52 -12.02
N TYR A 52 4.64 -1.64 -10.71
CA TYR A 52 4.58 -2.92 -10.00
C TYR A 52 3.22 -3.60 -10.17
N PHE A 53 2.12 -2.89 -9.91
CA PHE A 53 0.79 -3.47 -10.03
C PHE A 53 0.39 -3.77 -11.47
N ALA A 54 0.81 -2.95 -12.44
CA ALA A 54 0.58 -3.23 -13.85
C ALA A 54 1.28 -4.53 -14.28
N ASP A 55 2.53 -4.74 -13.88
CA ASP A 55 3.29 -5.94 -14.18
C ASP A 55 2.72 -7.17 -13.45
N ALA A 56 2.33 -7.03 -12.19
CA ALA A 56 1.71 -8.10 -11.41
C ALA A 56 0.37 -8.54 -12.02
N LEU A 57 -0.50 -7.61 -12.38
CA LEU A 57 -1.79 -7.89 -13.02
C LEU A 57 -1.59 -8.57 -14.39
N ARG A 58 -0.61 -8.14 -15.19
CA ARG A 58 -0.27 -8.76 -16.46
C ARG A 58 0.20 -10.20 -16.25
N ALA A 59 1.13 -10.41 -15.33
CA ALA A 59 1.68 -11.74 -15.04
C ALA A 59 0.62 -12.73 -14.55
N VAL A 60 -0.43 -12.27 -13.89
CA VAL A 60 -1.55 -13.12 -13.43
C VAL A 60 -2.53 -13.42 -14.57
N LYS A 61 -2.80 -12.45 -15.47
CA LYS A 61 -3.70 -12.65 -16.61
C LYS A 61 -3.15 -13.64 -17.64
N ASP A 62 -1.84 -13.61 -17.86
CA ASP A 62 -1.17 -14.42 -18.90
C ASP A 62 -0.97 -15.89 -18.48
N LYS A 63 -1.19 -16.22 -17.21
CA LYS A 63 -1.15 -17.59 -16.72
C LYS A 63 -2.57 -18.04 -16.42
N GLU A 64 -2.94 -19.25 -16.83
CA GLU A 64 -4.16 -19.95 -16.36
C GLU A 64 -4.13 -20.01 -14.83
N GLY A 65 -4.30 -18.88 -14.23
CA GLY A 65 -3.96 -18.72 -12.86
C GLY A 65 -5.13 -18.17 -12.08
N SER A 66 -5.14 -18.43 -11.00
CA SER A 66 -5.87 -18.26 -9.79
C SER A 66 -6.75 -16.99 -9.83
N PRO A 67 -8.06 -17.10 -10.09
CA PRO A 67 -8.99 -15.98 -9.93
C PRO A 67 -8.87 -15.34 -8.54
N GLN A 68 -8.47 -16.11 -7.52
CA GLN A 68 -8.22 -15.63 -6.18
C GLN A 68 -7.01 -14.69 -6.12
N LEU A 69 -5.91 -14.99 -6.86
CA LEU A 69 -4.75 -14.12 -6.88
C LEU A 69 -5.08 -12.78 -7.55
N LEU A 70 -5.84 -12.79 -8.64
CA LEU A 70 -6.33 -11.57 -9.26
C LEU A 70 -7.24 -10.78 -8.30
N LYS A 71 -8.12 -11.48 -7.56
CA LYS A 71 -8.98 -10.86 -6.55
C LYS A 71 -8.17 -10.23 -5.42
N TYR A 72 -7.10 -10.90 -4.99
CA TYR A 72 -6.18 -10.39 -3.98
C TYR A 72 -5.42 -9.15 -4.47
N LEU A 73 -4.80 -9.20 -5.65
CA LEU A 73 -4.07 -8.06 -6.22
C LEU A 73 -4.95 -6.82 -6.42
N ARG A 74 -6.19 -7.01 -6.87
CA ARG A 74 -7.13 -5.90 -7.02
C ARG A 74 -7.53 -5.28 -5.67
N MET A 75 -7.64 -6.08 -4.63
CA MET A 75 -7.86 -5.59 -3.28
C MET A 75 -6.64 -4.79 -2.76
N GLU A 76 -5.42 -5.27 -3.02
CA GLU A 76 -4.19 -4.56 -2.66
C GLU A 76 -4.13 -3.17 -3.33
N ILE A 77 -4.54 -3.08 -4.61
CA ILE A 77 -4.64 -1.81 -5.33
C ILE A 77 -5.65 -0.89 -4.65
N ASP A 78 -6.85 -1.40 -4.30
CA ASP A 78 -7.87 -0.61 -3.61
C ASP A 78 -7.37 -0.10 -2.26
N HIS A 79 -6.73 -0.96 -1.47
CA HIS A 79 -6.16 -0.57 -0.18
C HIS A 79 -5.08 0.51 -0.34
N ARG A 80 -4.21 0.38 -1.36
CA ARG A 80 -3.19 1.40 -1.65
C ARG A 80 -3.83 2.72 -2.05
N ASN A 81 -4.83 2.70 -2.94
CA ASN A 81 -5.55 3.89 -3.34
C ASN A 81 -6.26 4.57 -2.17
N VAL A 82 -6.96 3.79 -1.33
CA VAL A 82 -7.69 4.32 -0.17
C VAL A 82 -6.72 5.02 0.81
N ILE A 83 -5.60 4.38 1.16
CA ILE A 83 -4.64 5.02 2.08
C ILE A 83 -3.96 6.25 1.45
N ASN A 84 -3.72 6.24 0.14
CA ASN A 84 -3.19 7.39 -0.57
C ASN A 84 -4.20 8.55 -0.58
N GLU A 85 -5.50 8.29 -0.71
CA GLU A 85 -6.53 9.32 -0.65
C GLU A 85 -6.59 9.98 0.74
N PHE A 86 -6.59 9.21 1.84
CA PHE A 86 -6.49 9.77 3.19
C PHE A 86 -5.24 10.62 3.38
N ARG A 87 -4.10 10.15 2.87
CA ARG A 87 -2.83 10.89 2.93
C ARG A 87 -2.91 12.19 2.14
N SER A 88 -3.47 12.13 0.93
CA SER A 88 -3.60 13.27 0.03
C SER A 88 -4.52 14.36 0.58
N ILE A 89 -5.61 13.99 1.28
CA ILE A 89 -6.46 14.95 2.00
C ILE A 89 -5.63 15.71 3.04
N ARG A 90 -4.85 15.01 3.87
CA ARG A 90 -4.03 15.64 4.91
C ARG A 90 -2.89 16.50 4.36
N MET A 91 -2.41 16.18 3.17
CA MET A 91 -1.39 16.97 2.45
C MET A 91 -1.99 18.16 1.70
N GLY A 92 -3.33 18.30 1.63
CA GLY A 92 -4.01 19.37 0.88
C GLY A 92 -3.76 19.30 -0.63
N MET A 93 -3.62 18.09 -1.19
CA MET A 93 -3.39 17.91 -2.62
C MET A 93 -4.65 18.26 -3.42
N THR A 94 -4.46 18.84 -4.62
CA THR A 94 -5.58 19.14 -5.52
C THR A 94 -6.22 17.86 -6.08
N SER A 95 -7.47 17.96 -6.52
CA SER A 95 -8.18 16.82 -7.10
C SER A 95 -7.47 16.24 -8.34
N GLU A 96 -6.85 17.10 -9.14
CA GLU A 96 -6.07 16.69 -10.32
C GLU A 96 -4.83 15.89 -9.93
N GLN A 97 -4.09 16.35 -8.91
CA GLN A 97 -2.93 15.63 -8.39
C GLN A 97 -3.35 14.25 -7.83
N ARG A 98 -4.44 14.20 -7.05
CA ARG A 98 -4.99 12.97 -6.49
C ARG A 98 -5.43 11.99 -7.58
N GLN A 99 -6.13 12.46 -8.61
CA GLN A 99 -6.53 11.63 -9.75
C GLN A 99 -5.33 11.05 -10.52
N ALA A 100 -4.25 11.81 -10.67
CA ALA A 100 -3.02 11.34 -11.29
C ALA A 100 -2.32 10.23 -10.48
N MET A 101 -2.56 10.16 -9.17
CA MET A 101 -1.98 9.16 -8.28
C MET A 101 -2.80 7.86 -8.16
N ILE A 102 -3.99 7.78 -8.75
CA ILE A 102 -4.81 6.56 -8.70
C ILE A 102 -4.11 5.42 -9.44
N ILE A 103 -3.85 4.33 -8.74
CA ILE A 103 -3.33 3.09 -9.31
C ILE A 103 -4.49 2.35 -9.99
N PRO A 104 -4.41 2.09 -11.31
CA PRO A 104 -5.51 1.45 -12.03
C PRO A 104 -5.57 -0.06 -11.76
N GLY A 105 -6.77 -0.63 -11.87
CA GLY A 105 -6.94 -2.08 -11.85
C GLY A 105 -7.53 -2.64 -10.56
N GLY A 106 -7.91 -1.82 -9.60
CA GLY A 106 -8.65 -2.20 -8.41
C GLY A 106 -10.05 -2.76 -8.72
N LYS A 107 -10.82 -3.04 -7.68
CA LYS A 107 -12.21 -3.46 -7.75
C LYS A 107 -13.18 -2.28 -7.61
N ILE A 108 -12.77 -1.26 -6.86
CA ILE A 108 -13.53 -0.02 -6.76
C ILE A 108 -13.55 0.60 -8.15
N ASP A 109 -14.72 0.94 -8.61
CA ASP A 109 -14.90 1.48 -9.96
C ASP A 109 -14.28 2.88 -10.10
N SER A 110 -13.88 3.21 -11.34
CA SER A 110 -13.16 4.46 -11.62
C SER A 110 -14.01 5.71 -11.35
N THR A 111 -15.33 5.61 -11.38
CA THR A 111 -16.23 6.74 -11.08
C THR A 111 -16.21 7.04 -9.60
N THR A 112 -16.33 6.02 -8.76
CA THR A 112 -16.21 6.13 -7.30
C THR A 112 -14.83 6.69 -6.90
N MET A 113 -13.73 6.17 -7.51
CA MET A 113 -12.40 6.67 -7.22
C MET A 113 -12.20 8.15 -7.64
N LYS A 114 -12.76 8.57 -8.78
CA LYS A 114 -12.74 9.99 -9.18
C LYS A 114 -13.55 10.87 -8.22
N GLN A 115 -14.67 10.39 -7.71
CA GLN A 115 -15.45 11.10 -6.69
C GLN A 115 -14.69 11.17 -5.36
N ALA A 116 -13.95 10.14 -4.98
CA ALA A 116 -13.06 10.16 -3.82
C ALA A 116 -12.01 11.27 -3.89
N CYS A 117 -11.44 11.52 -5.09
CA CYS A 117 -10.41 12.57 -5.27
C CYS A 117 -10.91 14.01 -5.07
N VAL A 118 -12.20 14.26 -4.99
CA VAL A 118 -12.75 15.60 -4.76
C VAL A 118 -13.25 15.82 -3.33
N THR A 119 -13.17 14.81 -2.48
CA THR A 119 -13.53 14.91 -1.06
C THR A 119 -12.48 15.70 -0.28
N GLU A 120 -12.91 16.43 0.73
CA GLU A 120 -12.04 17.28 1.56
C GLU A 120 -11.81 16.70 2.95
N THR A 121 -12.67 15.76 3.38
CA THR A 121 -12.61 15.16 4.72
C THR A 121 -12.58 13.64 4.67
N ASP A 122 -12.05 13.03 5.73
CA ASP A 122 -12.03 11.57 5.90
C ASP A 122 -13.46 10.99 5.87
N GLU A 123 -14.43 11.69 6.46
CA GLU A 123 -15.84 11.28 6.50
C GLU A 123 -16.46 11.25 5.10
N GLU A 124 -16.30 12.33 4.33
CA GLU A 124 -16.78 12.38 2.95
C GLU A 124 -16.14 11.30 2.09
N LEU A 125 -14.85 11.04 2.28
CA LEU A 125 -14.14 9.99 1.56
C LEU A 125 -14.75 8.61 1.84
N ILE A 126 -14.96 8.27 3.12
CA ILE A 126 -15.57 7.01 3.53
C ILE A 126 -16.98 6.88 2.92
N ASP A 127 -17.79 7.94 2.97
CA ASP A 127 -19.15 7.94 2.43
C ASP A 127 -19.19 7.74 0.90
N VAL A 128 -18.21 8.30 0.19
CA VAL A 128 -18.06 8.06 -1.26
C VAL A 128 -17.65 6.60 -1.51
N LEU A 129 -16.70 6.08 -0.77
CA LEU A 129 -16.21 4.70 -0.93
C LEU A 129 -17.30 3.66 -0.62
N ARG A 130 -18.18 3.91 0.34
CA ARG A 130 -19.35 3.07 0.68
C ARG A 130 -20.33 2.86 -0.47
N ARG A 131 -20.33 3.72 -1.49
CA ARG A 131 -21.15 3.54 -2.69
C ARG A 131 -20.68 2.38 -3.56
N SER A 132 -19.44 1.98 -3.44
CA SER A 132 -18.92 0.81 -4.14
C SER A 132 -19.19 -0.47 -3.36
N SER A 133 -19.89 -1.41 -3.98
CA SER A 133 -20.10 -2.75 -3.41
C SER A 133 -18.82 -3.57 -3.21
N SER A 134 -17.70 -3.07 -3.71
CA SER A 134 -16.39 -3.70 -3.60
C SER A 134 -15.58 -3.21 -2.40
N PHE A 135 -16.04 -2.15 -1.75
CA PHE A 135 -15.41 -1.60 -0.56
C PHE A 135 -15.95 -2.28 0.70
N ASP A 136 -15.05 -2.79 1.53
CA ASP A 136 -15.38 -3.33 2.85
C ASP A 136 -15.22 -2.21 3.89
N ASP A 137 -16.34 -1.65 4.32
CA ASP A 137 -16.38 -0.51 5.24
C ASP A 137 -16.37 -0.90 6.72
N ASN A 138 -16.32 -2.21 7.02
CA ASN A 138 -16.31 -2.68 8.41
C ASN A 138 -15.09 -2.13 9.17
N GLY A 139 -15.36 -1.44 10.28
CA GLY A 139 -14.33 -0.86 11.15
C GLY A 139 -13.86 0.54 10.74
N PHE A 140 -14.32 1.11 9.61
CA PHE A 140 -13.85 2.44 9.18
C PHE A 140 -14.34 3.57 10.08
N ASP A 141 -15.51 3.48 10.68
CA ASP A 141 -16.01 4.52 11.62
C ASP A 141 -15.17 4.56 12.90
N GLU A 142 -14.78 3.39 13.42
CA GLU A 142 -13.87 3.28 14.58
C GLU A 142 -12.47 3.76 14.23
N ALA A 143 -11.94 3.33 13.07
CA ALA A 143 -10.63 3.78 12.59
C ALA A 143 -10.60 5.29 12.37
N ARG A 144 -11.70 5.92 11.92
CA ARG A 144 -11.82 7.37 11.78
C ARG A 144 -11.75 8.06 13.15
N ALA A 145 -12.53 7.60 14.11
CA ALA A 145 -12.52 8.17 15.46
C ALA A 145 -11.13 8.07 16.11
N ASP A 146 -10.46 6.93 15.95
CA ASP A 146 -9.09 6.74 16.45
C ASP A 146 -8.06 7.58 15.67
N SER A 147 -8.22 7.73 14.37
CA SER A 147 -7.38 8.57 13.52
C SER A 147 -7.46 10.05 13.92
N GLU A 148 -8.66 10.54 14.20
CA GLU A 148 -8.89 11.90 14.72
C GLU A 148 -8.24 12.08 16.11
N ARG A 149 -8.46 11.13 17.02
CA ARG A 149 -7.92 11.15 18.38
C ARG A 149 -6.39 11.11 18.41
N LEU A 150 -5.77 10.30 17.56
CA LEU A 150 -4.32 10.11 17.50
C LEU A 150 -3.62 11.10 16.55
N SER A 151 -4.38 11.82 15.72
CA SER A 151 -3.86 12.65 14.62
C SER A 151 -2.91 11.85 13.70
N SER A 152 -3.24 10.57 13.46
CA SER A 152 -2.43 9.62 12.67
C SER A 152 -3.30 8.87 11.67
N LEU A 153 -2.69 8.39 10.57
CA LEU A 153 -3.31 7.48 9.61
C LEU A 153 -3.13 6.00 9.98
N ASP A 154 -2.39 5.72 11.06
CA ASP A 154 -2.11 4.33 11.48
C ASP A 154 -3.38 3.50 11.68
N PRO A 155 -4.48 4.00 12.30
CA PRO A 155 -5.70 3.22 12.44
C PRO A 155 -6.29 2.71 11.11
N TYR A 156 -6.23 3.53 10.05
CA TYR A 156 -6.68 3.10 8.72
C TYR A 156 -5.72 2.07 8.10
N ALA A 157 -4.42 2.27 8.26
CA ALA A 157 -3.42 1.33 7.76
C ALA A 157 -3.50 -0.04 8.47
N GLU A 158 -3.74 -0.05 9.78
CA GLU A 158 -3.96 -1.26 10.57
C GLU A 158 -5.25 -1.97 10.15
N LEU A 159 -6.37 -1.26 10.02
CA LEU A 159 -7.62 -1.83 9.55
C LEU A 159 -7.46 -2.52 8.19
N LEU A 160 -6.87 -1.83 7.21
CA LEU A 160 -6.62 -2.38 5.87
C LEU A 160 -5.66 -3.58 5.92
N SER A 161 -4.67 -3.55 6.82
CA SER A 161 -3.78 -4.70 7.06
C SER A 161 -4.54 -5.90 7.61
N HIS A 162 -5.43 -5.70 8.58
CA HIS A 162 -6.27 -6.77 9.14
C HIS A 162 -7.21 -7.37 8.09
N GLN A 163 -7.87 -6.54 7.27
CA GLN A 163 -8.72 -7.02 6.17
C GLN A 163 -7.89 -7.86 5.17
N ARG A 164 -6.68 -7.42 4.82
CA ARG A 164 -5.75 -8.16 3.97
C ARG A 164 -5.39 -9.52 4.54
N HIS A 165 -4.98 -9.57 5.80
CA HIS A 165 -4.64 -10.82 6.48
C HIS A 165 -5.83 -11.79 6.56
N ALA A 166 -7.05 -11.29 6.81
CA ALA A 166 -8.26 -12.10 6.83
C ALA A 166 -8.53 -12.77 5.47
N VAL A 167 -8.35 -12.02 4.37
CA VAL A 167 -8.50 -12.55 3.00
C VAL A 167 -7.43 -13.58 2.68
N LEU A 168 -6.16 -13.32 3.02
CA LEU A 168 -5.07 -14.28 2.81
C LEU A 168 -5.27 -15.56 3.59
N ARG A 169 -5.68 -15.46 4.85
CA ARG A 169 -6.01 -16.61 5.69
C ARG A 169 -7.13 -17.44 5.06
N ARG A 170 -8.22 -16.78 4.63
CA ARG A 170 -9.34 -17.44 3.97
C ARG A 170 -8.90 -18.17 2.69
N PHE A 171 -8.12 -17.53 1.81
CA PHE A 171 -7.64 -18.14 0.57
C PHE A 171 -6.65 -19.27 0.82
N SER A 172 -5.81 -19.16 1.84
CA SER A 172 -4.91 -20.22 2.28
C SER A 172 -5.66 -21.50 2.66
N HIS A 173 -6.81 -21.38 3.35
CA HIS A 173 -7.64 -22.54 3.71
C HIS A 173 -8.46 -23.06 2.51
N LEU A 174 -8.99 -22.19 1.66
CA LEU A 174 -9.78 -22.60 0.50
C LEU A 174 -8.96 -23.25 -0.61
N SER A 175 -7.70 -22.89 -0.71
CA SER A 175 -6.79 -23.36 -1.78
C SER A 175 -5.42 -23.75 -1.21
N PRO A 176 -5.34 -24.84 -0.42
CA PRO A 176 -4.13 -25.21 0.33
C PRO A 176 -2.97 -25.62 -0.57
N VAL A 177 -3.22 -26.02 -1.82
CA VAL A 177 -2.18 -26.40 -2.79
C VAL A 177 -1.72 -25.22 -3.67
N SER A 178 -2.29 -24.04 -3.44
CA SER A 178 -1.94 -22.81 -4.17
C SER A 178 -0.75 -22.07 -3.54
N ALA A 179 -0.40 -20.89 -4.08
CA ALA A 179 0.60 -20.01 -3.50
C ALA A 179 0.13 -19.31 -2.19
N PHE A 180 -1.17 -19.31 -1.87
CA PHE A 180 -1.70 -18.55 -0.74
C PHE A 180 -1.17 -18.97 0.63
N PRO A 181 -0.98 -20.25 0.97
CA PRO A 181 -0.35 -20.63 2.22
C PRO A 181 1.06 -20.05 2.38
N ILE A 182 1.82 -20.00 1.29
CA ILE A 182 3.17 -19.43 1.28
C ILE A 182 3.11 -17.90 1.45
N ILE A 183 2.25 -17.22 0.70
CA ILE A 183 2.05 -15.76 0.80
C ILE A 183 1.61 -15.40 2.22
N HIS A 184 0.61 -16.10 2.77
CA HIS A 184 0.12 -15.89 4.13
C HIS A 184 1.22 -16.08 5.18
N TYR A 185 2.07 -17.12 5.01
CA TYR A 185 3.20 -17.35 5.90
C TYR A 185 4.23 -16.20 5.83
N ILE A 186 4.57 -15.73 4.62
CA ILE A 186 5.51 -14.63 4.41
C ILE A 186 4.97 -13.35 5.06
N GLU A 187 3.70 -13.02 4.84
CA GLU A 187 3.07 -11.85 5.44
C GLU A 187 3.06 -11.91 6.97
N LYS A 188 2.73 -13.08 7.55
CA LYS A 188 2.84 -13.27 9.01
C LYS A 188 4.26 -13.10 9.54
N LYS A 189 5.26 -13.56 8.79
CA LYS A 189 6.67 -13.35 9.18
C LYS A 189 7.11 -11.91 9.05
N ALA A 190 6.63 -11.18 8.04
CA ALA A 190 6.87 -9.75 7.91
C ALA A 190 6.26 -8.97 9.09
N LEU A 191 5.04 -9.34 9.50
CA LEU A 191 4.36 -8.79 10.67
C LEU A 191 5.14 -9.06 11.97
N GLU A 192 5.55 -10.31 12.19
CA GLU A 192 6.38 -10.70 13.33
C GLU A 192 7.68 -9.86 13.42
N VAL A 193 8.37 -9.67 12.28
CA VAL A 193 9.57 -8.84 12.22
C VAL A 193 9.26 -7.35 12.52
N ARG A 194 8.12 -6.84 12.07
CA ARG A 194 7.66 -5.48 12.38
C ARG A 194 7.43 -5.32 13.89
N ASN A 195 6.72 -6.25 14.51
CA ASN A 195 6.47 -6.26 15.95
C ASN A 195 7.77 -6.36 16.76
N LEU A 196 8.70 -7.23 16.35
CA LEU A 196 10.01 -7.33 17.00
C LEU A 196 10.81 -6.03 16.91
N ARG A 197 10.79 -5.36 15.75
CA ARG A 197 11.44 -4.05 15.58
C ARG A 197 10.80 -2.99 16.48
N LEU A 198 9.47 -2.95 16.55
CA LEU A 198 8.74 -2.05 17.43
C LEU A 198 9.13 -2.29 18.89
N LEU A 199 9.12 -3.55 19.33
CA LEU A 199 9.48 -3.94 20.70
C LEU A 199 10.93 -3.52 21.04
N VAL A 200 11.89 -3.87 20.18
CA VAL A 200 13.31 -3.55 20.42
C VAL A 200 13.54 -2.04 20.45
N ARG A 201 13.04 -1.30 19.45
CA ARG A 201 13.19 0.14 19.38
C ARG A 201 12.45 0.86 20.50
N GLY A 202 11.21 0.46 20.76
CA GLY A 202 10.40 1.07 21.81
C GLY A 202 11.01 0.87 23.20
N LYS A 203 11.53 -0.32 23.50
CA LYS A 203 12.26 -0.56 24.76
C LYS A 203 13.56 0.23 24.83
N ALA A 204 14.29 0.37 23.73
CA ALA A 204 15.52 1.15 23.69
C ALA A 204 15.30 2.63 24.00
N VAL A 205 14.14 3.20 23.62
CA VAL A 205 13.78 4.59 23.92
C VAL A 205 12.89 4.73 25.17
N GLY A 206 12.64 3.64 25.90
CA GLY A 206 11.91 3.65 27.17
C GLY A 206 10.39 3.83 27.03
N LEU A 207 9.77 3.43 25.91
CA LEU A 207 8.32 3.49 25.74
C LEU A 207 7.60 2.61 26.78
N PRO A 208 6.49 3.11 27.37
CA PRO A 208 5.65 2.32 28.26
C PRO A 208 5.11 1.06 27.60
N LYS A 209 4.83 0.03 28.40
CA LYS A 209 4.32 -1.26 27.92
C LYS A 209 2.99 -1.10 27.20
N GLU A 210 2.11 -0.28 27.73
CA GLU A 210 0.77 -0.03 27.21
C GLU A 210 0.80 0.60 25.80
N VAL A 211 1.78 1.48 25.54
CA VAL A 211 2.00 2.09 24.23
C VAL A 211 2.52 1.05 23.24
N LEU A 212 3.43 0.18 23.67
CA LEU A 212 3.94 -0.89 22.80
C LEU A 212 2.85 -1.90 22.45
N GLU A 213 2.05 -2.34 23.44
CA GLU A 213 0.94 -3.26 23.22
C GLU A 213 -0.15 -2.69 22.30
N ALA A 214 -0.43 -1.40 22.39
CA ALA A 214 -1.41 -0.74 21.53
C ALA A 214 -1.00 -0.67 20.04
N HIS A 215 0.29 -0.79 19.73
CA HIS A 215 0.81 -0.70 18.35
C HIS A 215 1.31 -2.05 17.83
N MET A 216 1.14 -3.14 18.57
CA MET A 216 1.50 -4.49 18.13
C MET A 216 0.32 -5.15 17.42
N ASP A 217 0.54 -5.58 16.19
CA ASP A 217 -0.41 -6.39 15.43
C ASP A 217 -0.29 -7.89 15.83
N TYR A 218 -1.41 -8.57 16.09
CA TYR A 218 -1.48 -9.99 16.50
C TYR A 218 -2.14 -10.89 15.45
#